data_d411837a455a7284b88e8d006f24d1b2
#
_entry.id   d411837a455a7284b88e8d006f24d1b2
#
_cell.length_a   1.000
_cell.length_b   1.000
_cell.length_c   1.000
_cell.angle_alpha   90.00
_cell.angle_beta   90.00
_cell.angle_gamma   90.00
#
_symmetry.space_group_name_H-M   'P 1'
#
loop_
_entity.id
_entity.type
_entity.pdbx_description
1 polymer ?
#
loop_
_entity_poly.entity_id
_entity_poly.type
_entity_poly.pdbx_seq_one_letter_code
_entity_poly.pdbx_strand_id
1 'polypeptide(L)'
;FHQGVLGIIISSFIVSMIFFIYSMISFLPHITLCINKEISVAAFKYSLPLIPHSVSGYLSVMLDRILLNKLIGIQQVGLYGVANQFGNILNLFTSSINQAFTPWLYQKLEKENESSNYKSIYKFAEISNVLCCFVALVITFFSPEFIRLMTTDEFYSSWQPIVFITFGYVLNGLYFFFSKSLFFSYTKYVMIISLSTVLLNFVFNMILIPNYGYLGAGVAFLLSQFVSSVISLLLSMKLVPYLRYYWKKMYFFCFIFFLLCISIFFFQLVDDLWYRLILKIAFMLSVLGCVSYIYRHSLRLFKNQILNKNKYI
;
A
#
# COMPACT_ATOMS: atom_id res chain seq x y z
N PHE A 1 11.38 9.44 -30.97
CA PHE A 1 9.99 9.18 -31.40
C PHE A 1 9.08 10.24 -30.79
N HIS A 2 8.72 11.29 -31.56
CA HIS A 2 7.90 12.43 -31.13
C HIS A 2 6.38 12.14 -31.17
N GLN A 3 5.94 10.97 -30.70
CA GLN A 3 4.52 10.61 -30.75
C GLN A 3 3.73 10.92 -29.46
N GLY A 4 4.33 11.59 -28.48
CA GLY A 4 3.63 12.03 -27.26
C GLY A 4 2.81 10.93 -26.58
N VAL A 5 1.55 11.22 -26.25
CA VAL A 5 0.63 10.30 -25.58
C VAL A 5 0.34 9.04 -26.41
N LEU A 6 0.24 9.15 -27.74
CA LEU A 6 0.01 8.01 -28.63
C LEU A 6 1.16 7.00 -28.56
N GLY A 7 2.41 7.47 -28.46
CA GLY A 7 3.56 6.59 -28.31
C GLY A 7 3.50 5.71 -27.03
N ILE A 8 3.03 6.28 -25.92
CA ILE A 8 2.84 5.54 -24.66
C ILE A 8 1.77 4.44 -24.81
N ILE A 9 0.65 4.76 -25.46
CA ILE A 9 -0.44 3.80 -25.66
C ILE A 9 0.00 2.67 -26.59
N ILE A 10 0.65 3.00 -27.71
CA ILE A 10 1.12 2.00 -28.68
C ILE A 10 2.19 1.10 -28.05
N SER A 11 3.16 1.66 -27.32
CA SER A 11 4.20 0.84 -26.65
C SER A 11 3.60 -0.11 -25.62
N SER A 12 2.67 0.36 -24.81
CA SER A 12 1.98 -0.47 -23.81
C SER A 12 1.18 -1.59 -24.47
N PHE A 13 0.51 -1.29 -25.61
CA PHE A 13 -0.23 -2.28 -26.37
C PHE A 13 0.68 -3.36 -26.96
N ILE A 14 1.79 -2.96 -27.59
CA ILE A 14 2.77 -3.90 -28.17
C ILE A 14 3.35 -4.83 -27.09
N VAL A 15 3.77 -4.27 -25.95
CA VAL A 15 4.32 -5.06 -24.84
C VAL A 15 3.27 -6.04 -24.31
N SER A 16 2.04 -5.60 -24.11
CA SER A 16 0.94 -6.47 -23.65
C SER A 16 0.66 -7.59 -24.63
N MET A 17 0.72 -7.31 -25.95
CA MET A 17 0.49 -8.28 -27.01
C MET A 17 1.61 -9.36 -27.04
N ILE A 18 2.86 -8.94 -26.86
CA ILE A 18 4.00 -9.87 -26.79
C ILE A 18 3.84 -10.82 -25.60
N PHE A 19 3.52 -10.28 -24.41
CA PHE A 19 3.29 -11.10 -23.22
C PHE A 19 2.08 -12.02 -23.36
N PHE A 20 1.00 -11.55 -24.00
CA PHE A 20 -0.17 -12.36 -24.28
C PHE A 20 0.18 -13.56 -25.16
N ILE A 21 0.88 -13.33 -26.29
CA ILE A 21 1.30 -14.40 -27.21
C ILE A 21 2.23 -15.39 -26.49
N TYR A 22 3.22 -14.90 -25.74
CA TYR A 22 4.11 -15.75 -24.95
C TYR A 22 3.33 -16.62 -23.94
N SER A 23 2.40 -16.03 -23.20
CA SER A 23 1.56 -16.76 -22.24
C SER A 23 0.69 -17.81 -22.92
N MET A 24 0.06 -17.46 -24.04
CA MET A 24 -0.74 -18.42 -24.82
C MET A 24 0.07 -19.62 -25.26
N ILE A 25 1.26 -19.41 -25.83
CA ILE A 25 2.14 -20.51 -26.26
C ILE A 25 2.57 -21.39 -25.07
N SER A 26 2.89 -20.76 -23.92
CA SER A 26 3.33 -21.51 -22.72
C SER A 26 2.22 -22.31 -22.05
N PHE A 27 0.97 -21.78 -22.05
CA PHE A 27 -0.15 -22.41 -21.33
C PHE A 27 -1.00 -23.34 -22.20
N LEU A 28 -1.01 -23.16 -23.54
CA LEU A 28 -1.83 -23.96 -24.45
C LEU A 28 -1.68 -25.49 -24.24
N PRO A 29 -0.45 -26.04 -24.02
CA PRO A 29 -0.27 -27.47 -23.79
C PRO A 29 -0.88 -28.00 -22.48
N HIS A 30 -1.17 -27.09 -21.51
CA HIS A 30 -1.64 -27.44 -20.18
C HIS A 30 -3.12 -27.14 -19.97
N ILE A 31 -3.80 -26.56 -20.98
CA ILE A 31 -5.21 -26.19 -20.89
C ILE A 31 -6.06 -27.29 -21.46
N THR A 32 -6.88 -27.91 -20.62
CA THR A 32 -8.00 -28.73 -21.05
C THR A 32 -9.28 -27.90 -20.96
N LEU A 33 -9.94 -27.66 -22.11
CA LEU A 33 -11.22 -26.96 -22.16
C LEU A 33 -12.31 -27.89 -21.59
N CYS A 34 -12.56 -27.81 -20.30
CA CYS A 34 -13.63 -28.52 -19.62
C CYS A 34 -14.53 -27.49 -18.91
N ILE A 35 -15.79 -27.41 -19.35
CA ILE A 35 -16.80 -26.56 -18.69
C ILE A 35 -17.58 -27.43 -17.72
N ASN A 36 -17.21 -27.37 -16.43
CA ASN A 36 -17.99 -27.97 -15.35
C ASN A 36 -18.90 -26.91 -14.74
N LYS A 37 -20.22 -27.12 -14.86
CA LYS A 37 -21.24 -26.18 -14.37
C LYS A 37 -21.15 -25.94 -12.86
N GLU A 38 -20.86 -26.97 -12.06
CA GLU A 38 -20.75 -26.85 -10.60
C GLU A 38 -19.56 -26.00 -10.18
N ILE A 39 -18.39 -26.24 -10.80
CA ILE A 39 -17.17 -25.45 -10.56
C ILE A 39 -17.38 -24.02 -11.03
N SER A 40 -17.99 -23.80 -12.18
CA SER A 40 -18.26 -22.46 -12.73
C SER A 40 -19.19 -21.67 -11.83
N VAL A 41 -20.26 -22.27 -11.32
CA VAL A 41 -21.20 -21.62 -10.40
C VAL A 41 -20.55 -21.31 -9.06
N ALA A 42 -19.75 -22.22 -8.52
CA ALA A 42 -19.01 -21.99 -7.27
C ALA A 42 -18.01 -20.85 -7.43
N ALA A 43 -17.23 -20.84 -8.52
CA ALA A 43 -16.28 -19.77 -8.85
C ALA A 43 -17.01 -18.42 -9.01
N PHE A 44 -18.15 -18.39 -9.70
CA PHE A 44 -18.93 -17.17 -9.89
C PHE A 44 -19.49 -16.62 -8.56
N LYS A 45 -20.05 -17.48 -7.70
CA LYS A 45 -20.55 -17.10 -6.38
C LYS A 45 -19.44 -16.51 -5.48
N TYR A 46 -18.22 -17.04 -5.59
CA TYR A 46 -17.06 -16.53 -4.84
C TYR A 46 -16.57 -15.21 -5.42
N SER A 47 -16.47 -15.10 -6.74
CA SER A 47 -15.86 -13.94 -7.42
C SER A 47 -16.79 -12.74 -7.47
N LEU A 48 -18.10 -12.93 -7.57
CA LEU A 48 -19.07 -11.84 -7.71
C LEU A 48 -19.00 -10.79 -6.59
N PRO A 49 -18.89 -11.16 -5.29
CA PRO A 49 -18.73 -10.19 -4.21
C PRO A 49 -17.36 -9.49 -4.22
N LEU A 50 -16.35 -10.04 -4.91
CA LEU A 50 -15.01 -9.46 -4.97
C LEU A 50 -14.87 -8.41 -6.09
N ILE A 51 -15.76 -8.43 -7.10
CA ILE A 51 -15.76 -7.45 -8.20
C ILE A 51 -15.89 -6.01 -7.65
N PRO A 52 -16.89 -5.66 -6.80
CA PRO A 52 -17.00 -4.33 -6.23
C PRO A 52 -15.78 -3.94 -5.39
N HIS A 53 -15.17 -4.90 -4.67
CA HIS A 53 -13.94 -4.67 -3.94
C HIS A 53 -12.77 -4.28 -4.87
N SER A 54 -12.56 -5.01 -5.95
CA SER A 54 -11.48 -4.73 -6.91
C SER A 54 -11.69 -3.40 -7.64
N VAL A 55 -12.94 -3.12 -8.05
CA VAL A 55 -13.31 -1.88 -8.74
C VAL A 55 -13.16 -0.66 -7.82
N SER A 56 -13.46 -0.80 -6.53
CA SER A 56 -13.40 0.33 -5.57
C SER A 56 -12.00 0.93 -5.43
N GLY A 57 -10.94 0.13 -5.53
CA GLY A 57 -9.57 0.64 -5.53
C GLY A 57 -9.28 1.59 -6.71
N TYR A 58 -9.70 1.21 -7.92
CA TYR A 58 -9.55 2.05 -9.11
C TYR A 58 -10.46 3.29 -9.05
N LEU A 59 -11.69 3.14 -8.56
CA LEU A 59 -12.63 4.24 -8.41
C LEU A 59 -12.09 5.34 -7.48
N SER A 60 -11.48 5.00 -6.35
CA SER A 60 -10.90 6.00 -5.45
C SER A 60 -9.86 6.87 -6.17
N VAL A 61 -8.90 6.26 -6.86
CA VAL A 61 -7.85 7.01 -7.59
C VAL A 61 -8.44 7.85 -8.73
N MET A 62 -9.46 7.33 -9.41
CA MET A 62 -10.12 8.06 -10.50
C MET A 62 -10.95 9.23 -9.98
N LEU A 63 -11.66 9.05 -8.87
CA LEU A 63 -12.47 10.10 -8.23
C LEU A 63 -11.60 11.27 -7.75
N ASP A 64 -10.44 11.02 -7.14
CA ASP A 64 -9.51 12.07 -6.74
C ASP A 64 -9.16 12.99 -7.91
N ARG A 65 -8.81 12.40 -9.07
CA ARG A 65 -8.44 13.15 -10.27
C ARG A 65 -9.61 13.89 -10.90
N ILE A 66 -10.78 13.27 -10.96
CA ILE A 66 -11.99 13.90 -11.51
C ILE A 66 -12.39 15.10 -10.64
N LEU A 67 -12.40 14.94 -9.32
CA LEU A 67 -12.76 15.99 -8.40
C LEU A 67 -11.76 17.16 -8.42
N LEU A 68 -10.44 16.85 -8.42
CA LEU A 68 -9.41 17.87 -8.57
C LEU A 68 -9.57 18.66 -9.85
N ASN A 69 -9.82 17.98 -10.99
CA ASN A 69 -10.01 18.67 -12.27
C ASN A 69 -11.25 19.57 -12.28
N LYS A 70 -12.36 19.06 -11.73
CA LYS A 70 -13.64 19.80 -11.72
C LYS A 70 -13.65 20.98 -10.74
N LEU A 71 -13.01 20.83 -9.57
CA LEU A 71 -13.10 21.81 -8.48
C LEU A 71 -11.99 22.88 -8.55
N ILE A 72 -10.80 22.51 -9.02
CA ILE A 72 -9.62 23.39 -9.01
C ILE A 72 -9.00 23.56 -10.41
N GLY A 73 -8.86 22.47 -11.18
CA GLY A 73 -8.30 22.51 -12.54
C GLY A 73 -7.21 21.46 -12.81
N ILE A 74 -6.86 21.33 -14.09
CA ILE A 74 -5.98 20.27 -14.62
C ILE A 74 -4.54 20.36 -14.06
N GLN A 75 -4.04 21.55 -13.75
CA GLN A 75 -2.71 21.73 -13.21
C GLN A 75 -2.53 20.99 -11.86
N GLN A 76 -3.54 21.07 -10.99
CA GLN A 76 -3.57 20.39 -9.70
C GLN A 76 -3.60 18.86 -9.86
N VAL A 77 -4.27 18.37 -10.91
CA VAL A 77 -4.26 16.94 -11.26
C VAL A 77 -2.86 16.47 -11.65
N GLY A 78 -2.11 17.31 -12.37
CA GLY A 78 -0.71 17.05 -12.71
C GLY A 78 0.18 16.89 -11.47
N LEU A 79 0.09 17.85 -10.53
CA LEU A 79 0.84 17.82 -9.27
C LEU A 79 0.50 16.58 -8.44
N TYR A 80 -0.80 16.29 -8.28
CA TYR A 80 -1.26 15.08 -7.58
C TYR A 80 -0.82 13.80 -8.29
N GLY A 81 -0.82 13.80 -9.63
CA GLY A 81 -0.39 12.68 -10.45
C GLY A 81 1.07 12.29 -10.20
N VAL A 82 1.97 13.29 -10.16
CA VAL A 82 3.40 13.07 -9.82
C VAL A 82 3.53 12.51 -8.40
N ALA A 83 2.86 13.12 -7.42
CA ALA A 83 2.89 12.65 -6.04
C ALA A 83 2.40 11.21 -5.90
N ASN A 84 1.34 10.84 -6.63
CA ASN A 84 0.77 9.50 -6.59
C ASN A 84 1.72 8.44 -7.17
N GLN A 85 2.64 8.78 -8.09
CA GLN A 85 3.66 7.85 -8.56
C GLN A 85 4.59 7.40 -7.43
N PHE A 86 4.99 8.33 -6.55
CA PHE A 86 5.77 7.97 -5.35
C PHE A 86 4.96 7.09 -4.38
N GLY A 87 3.67 7.40 -4.19
CA GLY A 87 2.77 6.54 -3.43
C GLY A 87 2.64 5.13 -4.02
N ASN A 88 2.59 5.01 -5.35
CA ASN A 88 2.52 3.72 -6.03
C ASN A 88 3.75 2.84 -5.79
N ILE A 89 4.94 3.41 -5.60
CA ILE A 89 6.14 2.63 -5.21
C ILE A 89 5.87 1.90 -3.88
N LEU A 90 5.32 2.61 -2.89
CA LEU A 90 4.97 1.99 -1.62
C LEU A 90 3.81 1.00 -1.76
N ASN A 91 2.82 1.30 -2.59
CA ASN A 91 1.72 0.38 -2.89
C ASN A 91 2.22 -0.95 -3.47
N LEU A 92 3.16 -0.92 -4.41
CA LEU A 92 3.79 -2.12 -4.95
C LEU A 92 4.51 -2.92 -3.85
N PHE A 93 5.21 -2.23 -2.97
CA PHE A 93 5.91 -2.86 -1.86
C PHE A 93 4.94 -3.53 -0.87
N THR A 94 3.89 -2.83 -0.42
CA THR A 94 2.86 -3.37 0.48
C THR A 94 2.08 -4.51 -0.16
N SER A 95 1.77 -4.40 -1.46
CA SER A 95 1.08 -5.44 -2.22
C SER A 95 1.92 -6.72 -2.35
N SER A 96 3.23 -6.59 -2.57
CA SER A 96 4.15 -7.74 -2.63
C SER A 96 4.21 -8.49 -1.29
N ILE A 97 4.30 -7.76 -0.18
CA ILE A 97 4.23 -8.35 1.17
C ILE A 97 2.90 -9.08 1.36
N ASN A 98 1.79 -8.46 0.96
CA ASN A 98 0.45 -9.03 1.10
C ASN A 98 0.27 -10.30 0.24
N GLN A 99 0.79 -10.33 -0.97
CA GLN A 99 0.76 -11.53 -1.84
C GLN A 99 1.55 -12.69 -1.24
N ALA A 100 2.71 -12.42 -0.66
CA ALA A 100 3.51 -13.45 0.02
C ALA A 100 2.86 -13.92 1.35
N PHE A 101 2.25 -12.99 2.08
CA PHE A 101 1.60 -13.26 3.37
C PHE A 101 0.34 -14.10 3.24
N THR A 102 -0.47 -13.88 2.22
CA THR A 102 -1.81 -14.50 2.07
C THR A 102 -1.77 -16.03 2.06
N PRO A 103 -0.99 -16.72 1.19
CA PRO A 103 -0.95 -18.19 1.18
C PRO A 103 -0.34 -18.74 2.46
N TRP A 104 0.68 -18.09 3.01
CA TRP A 104 1.29 -18.50 4.26
C TRP A 104 0.32 -18.39 5.45
N LEU A 105 -0.49 -17.32 5.49
CA LEU A 105 -1.53 -17.15 6.51
C LEU A 105 -2.56 -18.29 6.46
N TYR A 106 -3.06 -18.60 5.26
CA TYR A 106 -4.08 -19.64 5.10
C TYR A 106 -3.55 -21.03 5.47
N GLN A 107 -2.34 -21.39 5.06
CA GLN A 107 -1.69 -22.63 5.48
C GLN A 107 -1.52 -22.74 7.01
N LYS A 108 -1.28 -21.59 7.69
CA LYS A 108 -1.18 -21.55 9.15
C LYS A 108 -2.54 -21.66 9.85
N LEU A 109 -3.59 -21.13 9.24
CA LEU A 109 -4.97 -21.20 9.78
C LEU A 109 -5.59 -22.58 9.57
N GLU A 110 -5.24 -23.32 8.50
CA GLU A 110 -5.70 -24.68 8.25
C GLU A 110 -5.11 -25.70 9.23
N LYS A 111 -3.89 -25.46 9.70
CA LYS A 111 -3.25 -26.30 10.73
C LYS A 111 -3.77 -25.89 12.10
N GLU A 112 -4.93 -26.41 12.46
CA GLU A 112 -5.63 -26.10 13.72
C GLU A 112 -4.77 -26.33 14.97
N ASN A 113 -4.87 -25.38 15.95
CA ASN A 113 -4.49 -25.49 17.35
C ASN A 113 -3.02 -25.37 17.80
N GLU A 114 -2.15 -24.73 17.05
CA GLU A 114 -0.86 -24.32 17.63
C GLU A 114 -0.87 -22.83 17.99
N SER A 115 -0.88 -22.49 19.28
CA SER A 115 -0.72 -21.11 19.76
C SER A 115 0.57 -20.42 19.24
N SER A 116 1.57 -21.23 18.85
CA SER A 116 2.81 -20.80 18.19
C SER A 116 2.57 -20.19 16.82
N ASN A 117 1.56 -20.69 16.08
CA ASN A 117 1.21 -20.20 14.74
C ASN A 117 0.69 -18.76 14.79
N TYR A 118 -0.20 -18.45 15.72
CA TYR A 118 -0.75 -17.10 15.88
C TYR A 118 0.31 -16.06 16.26
N LYS A 119 1.24 -16.41 17.16
CA LYS A 119 2.36 -15.53 17.52
C LYS A 119 3.23 -15.19 16.32
N SER A 120 3.48 -16.17 15.45
CA SER A 120 4.25 -15.97 14.21
C SER A 120 3.54 -15.03 13.25
N ILE A 121 2.20 -15.17 13.09
CA ILE A 121 1.37 -14.30 12.26
C ILE A 121 1.42 -12.85 12.76
N TYR A 122 1.23 -12.64 14.07
CA TYR A 122 1.25 -11.30 14.64
C TYR A 122 2.60 -10.61 14.52
N LYS A 123 3.69 -11.37 14.74
CA LYS A 123 5.05 -10.87 14.62
C LYS A 123 5.40 -10.51 13.18
N PHE A 124 4.98 -11.33 12.22
CA PHE A 124 5.17 -11.02 10.80
C PHE A 124 4.45 -9.73 10.41
N ALA A 125 3.18 -9.57 10.80
CA ALA A 125 2.40 -8.38 10.51
C ALA A 125 3.02 -7.12 11.16
N GLU A 126 3.49 -7.22 12.42
CA GLU A 126 4.16 -6.13 13.13
C GLU A 126 5.45 -5.70 12.42
N ILE A 127 6.33 -6.65 12.09
CA ILE A 127 7.62 -6.35 11.42
C ILE A 127 7.37 -5.77 10.02
N SER A 128 6.45 -6.34 9.26
CA SER A 128 6.10 -5.85 7.92
C SER A 128 5.54 -4.43 7.98
N ASN A 129 4.71 -4.12 8.98
CA ASN A 129 4.18 -2.77 9.17
C ASN A 129 5.31 -1.76 9.44
N VAL A 130 6.25 -2.08 10.33
CA VAL A 130 7.39 -1.20 10.62
C VAL A 130 8.28 -1.01 9.40
N LEU A 131 8.48 -2.06 8.61
CA LEU A 131 9.23 -1.99 7.35
C LEU A 131 8.51 -1.08 6.34
N CYS A 132 7.18 -1.20 6.18
CA CYS A 132 6.40 -0.30 5.33
C CYS A 132 6.49 1.16 5.79
N CYS A 133 6.41 1.43 7.10
CA CYS A 133 6.60 2.75 7.67
C CYS A 133 7.99 3.32 7.36
N PHE A 134 9.03 2.49 7.46
CA PHE A 134 10.40 2.91 7.14
C PHE A 134 10.55 3.21 5.64
N VAL A 135 10.00 2.39 4.76
CA VAL A 135 10.01 2.65 3.30
C VAL A 135 9.24 3.94 2.98
N ALA A 136 8.09 4.18 3.64
CA ALA A 136 7.34 5.44 3.51
C ALA A 136 8.19 6.65 3.91
N LEU A 137 8.95 6.54 5.00
CA LEU A 137 9.88 7.58 5.45
C LEU A 137 10.95 7.85 4.40
N VAL A 138 11.60 6.81 3.85
CA VAL A 138 12.61 6.96 2.78
C VAL A 138 12.03 7.67 1.58
N ILE A 139 10.89 7.20 1.06
CA ILE A 139 10.23 7.81 -0.11
C ILE A 139 9.91 9.27 0.15
N THR A 140 9.32 9.57 1.30
CA THR A 140 8.93 10.95 1.66
C THR A 140 10.15 11.86 1.76
N PHE A 141 11.22 11.44 2.43
CA PHE A 141 12.38 12.31 2.68
C PHE A 141 13.16 12.63 1.42
N PHE A 142 13.27 11.70 0.49
CA PHE A 142 14.03 11.90 -0.74
C PHE A 142 13.17 12.36 -1.94
N SER A 143 11.84 12.38 -1.81
CA SER A 143 10.95 12.78 -2.89
C SER A 143 11.20 14.20 -3.43
N PRO A 144 11.52 15.26 -2.63
CA PRO A 144 11.75 16.58 -3.16
C PRO A 144 12.96 16.64 -4.12
N GLU A 145 14.04 15.93 -3.76
CA GLU A 145 15.26 15.88 -4.56
C GLU A 145 15.03 15.08 -5.85
N PHE A 146 14.32 13.96 -5.76
CA PHE A 146 13.96 13.17 -6.95
C PHE A 146 13.04 13.94 -7.90
N ILE A 147 12.03 14.64 -7.38
CA ILE A 147 11.15 15.47 -8.21
C ILE A 147 11.95 16.56 -8.93
N ARG A 148 12.84 17.24 -8.21
CA ARG A 148 13.68 18.30 -8.79
C ARG A 148 14.62 17.78 -9.88
N LEU A 149 15.06 16.52 -9.75
CA LEU A 149 15.94 15.89 -10.75
C LEU A 149 15.16 15.39 -11.98
N MET A 150 13.94 14.92 -11.79
CA MET A 150 13.18 14.18 -12.82
C MET A 150 12.10 15.01 -13.51
N THR A 151 11.73 16.17 -12.95
CA THR A 151 10.62 16.99 -13.46
C THR A 151 11.04 18.45 -13.62
N THR A 152 10.17 19.26 -14.24
CA THR A 152 10.32 20.70 -14.31
C THR A 152 9.93 21.39 -13.00
N ASP A 153 10.38 22.64 -12.80
CA ASP A 153 10.13 23.42 -11.58
C ASP A 153 8.62 23.58 -11.27
N GLU A 154 7.77 23.55 -12.29
CA GLU A 154 6.31 23.61 -12.13
C GLU A 154 5.75 22.47 -11.27
N PHE A 155 6.39 21.29 -11.32
CA PHE A 155 5.98 20.11 -10.54
C PHE A 155 6.66 19.98 -9.18
N TYR A 156 7.57 20.90 -8.83
CA TYR A 156 8.32 20.80 -7.58
C TYR A 156 7.41 20.66 -6.36
N SER A 157 6.31 21.39 -6.29
CA SER A 157 5.36 21.34 -5.16
C SER A 157 4.69 19.99 -4.95
N SER A 158 4.81 19.05 -5.90
CA SER A 158 4.24 17.70 -5.80
C SER A 158 4.80 16.87 -4.63
N TRP A 159 5.94 17.25 -4.03
CA TRP A 159 6.47 16.55 -2.86
C TRP A 159 5.57 16.67 -1.62
N GLN A 160 4.81 17.75 -1.50
CA GLN A 160 4.02 18.06 -0.31
C GLN A 160 2.94 17.00 0.02
N PRO A 161 2.10 16.54 -0.92
CA PRO A 161 1.09 15.51 -0.63
C PRO A 161 1.67 14.09 -0.48
N ILE A 162 2.95 13.85 -0.86
CA ILE A 162 3.57 12.52 -0.79
C ILE A 162 3.53 11.95 0.63
N VAL A 163 3.72 12.78 1.65
CA VAL A 163 3.62 12.38 3.06
C VAL A 163 2.27 11.69 3.33
N PHE A 164 1.17 12.32 2.91
CA PHE A 164 -0.18 11.83 3.16
C PHE A 164 -0.49 10.60 2.31
N ILE A 165 -0.09 10.60 1.04
CA ILE A 165 -0.33 9.49 0.11
C ILE A 165 0.45 8.24 0.55
N THR A 166 1.72 8.37 0.90
CA THR A 166 2.54 7.22 1.35
C THR A 166 1.98 6.63 2.65
N PHE A 167 1.62 7.47 3.62
CA PHE A 167 0.99 6.97 4.83
C PHE A 167 -0.42 6.39 4.62
N GLY A 168 -1.18 6.91 3.66
CA GLY A 168 -2.39 6.27 3.20
C GLY A 168 -2.14 4.82 2.75
N TYR A 169 -1.07 4.56 1.99
CA TYR A 169 -0.70 3.20 1.59
C TYR A 169 -0.16 2.34 2.74
N VAL A 170 0.52 2.91 3.76
CA VAL A 170 0.86 2.17 4.99
C VAL A 170 -0.40 1.69 5.70
N LEU A 171 -1.39 2.56 5.85
CA LEU A 171 -2.68 2.22 6.49
C LEU A 171 -3.49 1.23 5.65
N ASN A 172 -3.40 1.30 4.32
CA ASN A 172 -3.93 0.28 3.42
C ASN A 172 -3.25 -1.08 3.64
N GLY A 173 -1.94 -1.10 3.92
CA GLY A 173 -1.21 -2.31 4.35
C GLY A 173 -1.80 -2.91 5.63
N LEU A 174 -2.13 -2.07 6.64
CA LEU A 174 -2.83 -2.52 7.86
C LEU A 174 -4.21 -3.10 7.56
N TYR A 175 -4.97 -2.42 6.70
CA TYR A 175 -6.26 -2.93 6.22
C TYR A 175 -6.10 -4.35 5.64
N PHE A 176 -5.07 -4.60 4.82
CA PHE A 176 -4.83 -5.92 4.25
C PHE A 176 -4.58 -6.98 5.34
N PHE A 177 -3.76 -6.71 6.34
CA PHE A 177 -3.52 -7.66 7.42
C PHE A 177 -4.80 -8.03 8.17
N PHE A 178 -5.62 -7.04 8.51
CA PHE A 178 -6.87 -7.27 9.25
C PHE A 178 -7.95 -7.91 8.39
N SER A 179 -8.05 -7.53 7.12
CA SER A 179 -9.10 -8.05 6.22
C SER A 179 -8.84 -9.47 5.71
N LYS A 180 -7.58 -9.95 5.67
CA LYS A 180 -7.28 -11.29 5.13
C LYS A 180 -7.95 -12.43 5.90
N SER A 181 -8.11 -12.29 7.20
CA SER A 181 -8.90 -13.24 7.99
C SER A 181 -10.39 -13.22 7.61
N LEU A 182 -10.92 -12.06 7.21
CA LEU A 182 -12.30 -11.90 6.74
C LEU A 182 -12.51 -12.47 5.33
N PHE A 183 -11.51 -12.41 4.46
CA PHE A 183 -11.58 -13.00 3.12
C PHE A 183 -11.81 -14.51 3.15
N PHE A 184 -11.30 -15.20 4.17
CA PHE A 184 -11.44 -16.64 4.29
C PHE A 184 -12.89 -17.10 4.54
N SER A 185 -13.66 -16.37 5.38
CA SER A 185 -15.00 -16.81 5.79
C SER A 185 -16.09 -15.74 5.60
N TYR A 186 -15.72 -14.48 5.41
CA TYR A 186 -16.64 -13.34 5.49
C TYR A 186 -16.43 -12.31 4.37
N THR A 187 -16.27 -12.75 3.12
CA THR A 187 -15.99 -11.89 1.94
C THR A 187 -16.99 -10.75 1.76
N LYS A 188 -18.25 -10.93 2.16
CA LYS A 188 -19.29 -9.89 2.13
C LYS A 188 -18.89 -8.64 2.92
N TYR A 189 -18.24 -8.79 4.07
CA TYR A 189 -17.82 -7.64 4.87
C TYR A 189 -16.66 -6.89 4.24
N VAL A 190 -15.78 -7.60 3.54
CA VAL A 190 -14.66 -6.97 2.78
C VAL A 190 -15.20 -6.05 1.69
N MET A 191 -16.23 -6.49 0.96
CA MET A 191 -16.93 -5.65 -0.02
C MET A 191 -17.51 -4.39 0.62
N ILE A 192 -18.19 -4.51 1.77
CA ILE A 192 -18.78 -3.38 2.48
C ILE A 192 -17.70 -2.39 2.92
N ILE A 193 -16.58 -2.87 3.48
CA ILE A 193 -15.47 -2.00 3.88
C ILE A 193 -14.94 -1.22 2.67
N SER A 194 -14.72 -1.90 1.54
CA SER A 194 -14.16 -1.26 0.34
C SER A 194 -15.08 -0.20 -0.25
N LEU A 195 -16.38 -0.47 -0.34
CA LEU A 195 -17.37 0.51 -0.79
C LEU A 195 -17.47 1.70 0.17
N SER A 196 -17.46 1.44 1.48
CA SER A 196 -17.42 2.49 2.50
C SER A 196 -16.15 3.36 2.36
N THR A 197 -15.01 2.77 2.03
CA THR A 197 -13.76 3.51 1.82
C THR A 197 -13.86 4.47 0.65
N VAL A 198 -14.43 4.02 -0.49
CA VAL A 198 -14.65 4.89 -1.66
C VAL A 198 -15.60 6.04 -1.33
N LEU A 199 -16.69 5.75 -0.63
CA LEU A 199 -17.66 6.77 -0.23
C LEU A 199 -17.03 7.80 0.71
N LEU A 200 -16.27 7.35 1.71
CA LEU A 200 -15.55 8.23 2.63
C LEU A 200 -14.50 9.07 1.90
N ASN A 201 -13.74 8.46 0.98
CA ASN A 201 -12.78 9.18 0.16
C ASN A 201 -13.47 10.28 -0.67
N PHE A 202 -14.60 9.96 -1.30
CA PHE A 202 -15.40 10.95 -2.02
C PHE A 202 -15.86 12.12 -1.12
N VAL A 203 -16.40 11.81 0.06
CA VAL A 203 -16.87 12.83 1.03
C VAL A 203 -15.71 13.71 1.51
N PHE A 204 -14.59 13.11 1.89
CA PHE A 204 -13.40 13.87 2.32
C PHE A 204 -12.83 14.73 1.19
N ASN A 205 -12.81 14.24 -0.04
CA ASN A 205 -12.39 15.03 -1.21
C ASN A 205 -13.29 16.23 -1.44
N MET A 206 -14.61 16.07 -1.36
CA MET A 206 -15.56 17.17 -1.51
C MET A 206 -15.37 18.29 -0.47
N ILE A 207 -14.91 17.94 0.73
CA ILE A 207 -14.66 18.89 1.82
C ILE A 207 -13.26 19.52 1.71
N LEU A 208 -12.23 18.70 1.41
CA LEU A 208 -10.84 19.13 1.54
C LEU A 208 -10.26 19.72 0.24
N ILE A 209 -10.66 19.23 -0.93
CA ILE A 209 -10.14 19.73 -2.21
C ILE A 209 -10.44 21.22 -2.42
N PRO A 210 -11.65 21.75 -2.17
CA PRO A 210 -11.93 23.17 -2.39
C PRO A 210 -11.03 24.11 -1.58
N ASN A 211 -10.60 23.68 -0.38
CA ASN A 211 -9.81 24.50 0.53
C ASN A 211 -8.29 24.28 0.40
N TYR A 212 -7.87 23.07 0.05
CA TYR A 212 -6.46 22.66 0.09
C TYR A 212 -5.93 22.10 -1.24
N GLY A 213 -6.74 22.07 -2.30
CA GLY A 213 -6.34 21.59 -3.61
C GLY A 213 -5.79 20.15 -3.58
N TYR A 214 -4.67 19.92 -4.27
CA TYR A 214 -4.01 18.62 -4.35
C TYR A 214 -3.51 18.09 -2.99
N LEU A 215 -3.21 18.97 -2.04
CA LEU A 215 -2.93 18.57 -0.64
C LEU A 215 -4.17 17.98 0.01
N GLY A 216 -5.33 18.60 -0.22
CA GLY A 216 -6.62 18.12 0.29
C GLY A 216 -6.93 16.70 -0.21
N ALA A 217 -6.64 16.39 -1.47
CA ALA A 217 -6.81 15.04 -2.01
C ALA A 217 -5.88 14.02 -1.32
N GLY A 218 -4.63 14.38 -1.04
CA GLY A 218 -3.69 13.54 -0.29
C GLY A 218 -4.17 13.24 1.13
N VAL A 219 -4.67 14.27 1.84
CA VAL A 219 -5.23 14.12 3.20
C VAL A 219 -6.53 13.29 3.17
N ALA A 220 -7.41 13.51 2.18
CA ALA A 220 -8.63 12.72 2.00
C ALA A 220 -8.32 11.23 1.81
N PHE A 221 -7.31 10.91 1.00
CA PHE A 221 -6.83 9.54 0.82
C PHE A 221 -6.33 8.95 2.14
N LEU A 222 -5.47 9.66 2.89
CA LEU A 222 -4.99 9.22 4.20
C LEU A 222 -6.14 8.91 5.17
N LEU A 223 -7.09 9.85 5.32
CA LEU A 223 -8.22 9.71 6.24
C LEU A 223 -9.13 8.53 5.86
N SER A 224 -9.43 8.36 4.58
CA SER A 224 -10.25 7.25 4.10
C SER A 224 -9.59 5.89 4.37
N GLN A 225 -8.27 5.78 4.17
CA GLN A 225 -7.52 4.55 4.48
C GLN A 225 -7.40 4.30 5.99
N PHE A 226 -7.30 5.36 6.80
CA PHE A 226 -7.32 5.24 8.26
C PHE A 226 -8.65 4.65 8.74
N VAL A 227 -9.77 5.23 8.34
CA VAL A 227 -11.10 4.73 8.71
C VAL A 227 -11.30 3.30 8.21
N SER A 228 -10.90 2.98 6.99
CA SER A 228 -10.96 1.63 6.42
C SER A 228 -10.17 0.61 7.26
N SER A 229 -8.94 0.96 7.67
CA SER A 229 -8.11 0.08 8.50
C SER A 229 -8.74 -0.15 9.89
N VAL A 230 -9.34 0.88 10.49
CA VAL A 230 -10.02 0.78 11.78
C VAL A 230 -11.28 -0.09 11.68
N ILE A 231 -12.13 0.11 10.66
CA ILE A 231 -13.32 -0.71 10.45
C ILE A 231 -12.92 -2.17 10.24
N SER A 232 -11.88 -2.42 9.43
CA SER A 232 -11.36 -3.77 9.18
C SER A 232 -10.87 -4.44 10.47
N LEU A 233 -10.16 -3.70 11.33
CA LEU A 233 -9.72 -4.17 12.64
C LEU A 233 -10.91 -4.56 13.53
N LEU A 234 -11.89 -3.66 13.65
CA LEU A 234 -13.07 -3.90 14.51
C LEU A 234 -13.86 -5.12 14.05
N LEU A 235 -14.07 -5.27 12.74
CA LEU A 235 -14.75 -6.43 12.18
C LEU A 235 -13.93 -7.72 12.34
N SER A 236 -12.62 -7.65 12.14
CA SER A 236 -11.73 -8.80 12.38
C SER A 236 -11.79 -9.24 13.85
N MET A 237 -11.73 -8.31 14.80
CA MET A 237 -11.83 -8.63 16.24
C MET A 237 -13.17 -9.23 16.62
N LYS A 238 -14.27 -8.83 15.97
CA LYS A 238 -15.61 -9.31 16.24
C LYS A 238 -15.89 -10.69 15.61
N LEU A 239 -15.50 -10.87 14.34
CA LEU A 239 -15.85 -12.06 13.55
C LEU A 239 -14.79 -13.17 13.62
N VAL A 240 -13.54 -12.81 13.91
CA VAL A 240 -12.40 -13.73 13.99
C VAL A 240 -11.63 -13.52 15.30
N PRO A 241 -12.27 -13.74 16.47
CA PRO A 241 -11.72 -13.37 17.78
C PRO A 241 -10.45 -14.14 18.18
N TYR A 242 -10.18 -15.29 17.54
CA TYR A 242 -8.97 -16.08 17.77
C TYR A 242 -7.72 -15.45 17.13
N LEU A 243 -7.87 -14.51 16.17
CA LEU A 243 -6.76 -13.83 15.49
C LEU A 243 -6.60 -12.41 16.04
N ARG A 244 -5.79 -12.25 17.10
CA ARG A 244 -5.57 -10.97 17.78
C ARG A 244 -4.22 -10.38 17.40
N TYR A 245 -4.19 -9.48 16.42
CA TYR A 245 -2.97 -8.73 16.05
C TYR A 245 -2.52 -7.79 17.17
N TYR A 246 -1.24 -7.44 17.18
CA TYR A 246 -0.67 -6.40 18.07
C TYR A 246 -1.03 -5.00 17.58
N TRP A 247 -2.32 -4.76 17.32
CA TRP A 247 -2.83 -3.56 16.67
C TRP A 247 -2.41 -2.26 17.35
N LYS A 248 -2.35 -2.20 18.69
CA LYS A 248 -1.90 -1.03 19.46
C LYS A 248 -0.47 -0.64 19.08
N LYS A 249 0.44 -1.60 18.99
CA LYS A 249 1.82 -1.36 18.57
C LYS A 249 1.90 -0.94 17.11
N MET A 250 1.13 -1.57 16.23
CA MET A 250 1.14 -1.26 14.80
C MET A 250 0.69 0.18 14.54
N TYR A 251 -0.41 0.63 15.13
CA TYR A 251 -0.86 2.02 15.01
C TYR A 251 0.08 3.01 15.72
N PHE A 252 0.67 2.64 16.84
CA PHE A 252 1.67 3.46 17.53
C PHE A 252 2.90 3.71 16.65
N PHE A 253 3.43 2.69 16.00
CA PHE A 253 4.52 2.87 15.03
C PHE A 253 4.10 3.71 13.84
N CYS A 254 2.91 3.47 13.27
CA CYS A 254 2.38 4.32 12.20
C CYS A 254 2.32 5.78 12.63
N PHE A 255 1.84 6.08 13.83
CA PHE A 255 1.76 7.44 14.34
C PHE A 255 3.13 8.11 14.50
N ILE A 256 4.09 7.40 15.13
CA ILE A 256 5.46 7.92 15.28
C ILE A 256 6.11 8.18 13.91
N PHE A 257 6.06 7.21 13.00
CA PHE A 257 6.65 7.38 11.67
C PHE A 257 5.96 8.46 10.85
N PHE A 258 4.65 8.65 11.01
CA PHE A 258 3.93 9.74 10.39
C PHE A 258 4.43 11.10 10.88
N LEU A 259 4.62 11.27 12.20
CA LEU A 259 5.22 12.49 12.76
C LEU A 259 6.65 12.70 12.24
N LEU A 260 7.45 11.64 12.14
CA LEU A 260 8.78 11.71 11.55
C LEU A 260 8.73 12.14 10.08
N CYS A 261 7.76 11.65 9.30
CA CYS A 261 7.60 12.08 7.91
C CYS A 261 7.16 13.54 7.78
N ILE A 262 6.30 14.04 8.67
CA ILE A 262 5.94 15.46 8.70
C ILE A 262 7.15 16.36 8.94
N SER A 263 8.17 15.88 9.66
CA SER A 263 9.39 16.66 9.88
C SER A 263 10.11 17.07 8.59
N ILE A 264 9.80 16.46 7.43
CA ILE A 264 10.36 16.88 6.14
C ILE A 264 10.10 18.34 5.83
N PHE A 265 8.96 18.89 6.26
CA PHE A 265 8.64 20.29 6.06
C PHE A 265 9.66 21.22 6.73
N PHE A 266 10.25 20.81 7.87
CA PHE A 266 11.33 21.54 8.52
C PHE A 266 12.65 21.38 7.78
N PHE A 267 12.96 20.20 7.23
CA PHE A 267 14.18 19.98 6.46
C PHE A 267 14.20 20.80 5.15
N GLN A 268 13.03 21.11 4.59
CA GLN A 268 12.95 21.95 3.38
C GLN A 268 13.21 23.43 3.63
N LEU A 269 13.27 23.87 4.90
CA LEU A 269 13.68 25.24 5.27
C LEU A 269 15.21 25.45 5.17
N VAL A 270 15.99 24.37 5.00
CA VAL A 270 17.44 24.45 4.82
C VAL A 270 17.73 24.68 3.32
N ASP A 271 18.30 25.82 2.98
CA ASP A 271 18.53 26.22 1.58
C ASP A 271 19.66 25.41 0.92
N ASP A 272 20.74 25.10 1.65
CA ASP A 272 21.88 24.35 1.11
C ASP A 272 21.48 22.88 0.88
N LEU A 273 21.56 22.46 -0.40
CA LEU A 273 21.21 21.11 -0.85
C LEU A 273 22.07 20.04 -0.18
N TRP A 274 23.40 20.24 -0.11
CA TRP A 274 24.32 19.25 0.43
C TRP A 274 24.16 19.08 1.93
N TYR A 275 24.04 20.19 2.66
CA TYR A 275 23.81 20.16 4.09
C TYR A 275 22.47 19.52 4.43
N ARG A 276 21.41 19.84 3.68
CA ARG A 276 20.09 19.21 3.82
C ARG A 276 20.12 17.69 3.59
N LEU A 277 20.84 17.22 2.53
CA LEU A 277 20.98 15.78 2.26
C LEU A 277 21.75 15.07 3.40
N ILE A 278 22.84 15.64 3.88
CA ILE A 278 23.59 15.07 5.01
C ILE A 278 22.72 14.94 6.25
N LEU A 279 21.95 15.98 6.60
CA LEU A 279 21.02 15.95 7.73
C LEU A 279 19.95 14.88 7.56
N LYS A 280 19.35 14.75 6.38
CA LYS A 280 18.36 13.71 6.09
C LYS A 280 18.94 12.30 6.24
N ILE A 281 20.12 12.06 5.70
CA ILE A 281 20.81 10.76 5.79
C ILE A 281 21.14 10.44 7.26
N ALA A 282 21.71 11.40 8.01
CA ALA A 282 22.02 11.23 9.43
C ALA A 282 20.74 10.90 10.25
N PHE A 283 19.65 11.62 9.98
CA PHE A 283 18.36 11.37 10.62
C PHE A 283 17.83 9.96 10.28
N MET A 284 17.88 9.55 9.01
CA MET A 284 17.45 8.22 8.56
C MET A 284 18.27 7.10 9.21
N LEU A 285 19.59 7.28 9.33
CA LEU A 285 20.47 6.32 10.00
C LEU A 285 20.16 6.22 11.50
N SER A 286 19.83 7.33 12.16
CA SER A 286 19.42 7.32 13.57
C SER A 286 18.10 6.55 13.78
N VAL A 287 17.10 6.77 12.92
CA VAL A 287 15.83 6.03 12.94
C VAL A 287 16.05 4.54 12.68
N LEU A 288 16.89 4.21 11.68
CA LEU A 288 17.25 2.81 11.38
C LEU A 288 17.94 2.13 12.58
N GLY A 289 18.86 2.84 13.24
CA GLY A 289 19.53 2.39 14.45
C GLY A 289 18.53 2.09 15.59
N CYS A 290 17.59 3.01 15.84
CA CYS A 290 16.54 2.82 16.85
C CYS A 290 15.64 1.61 16.53
N VAL A 291 15.18 1.48 15.29
CA VAL A 291 14.37 0.33 14.86
C VAL A 291 15.13 -0.98 14.99
N SER A 292 16.40 -1.00 14.56
CA SER A 292 17.26 -2.18 14.66
C SER A 292 17.51 -2.58 16.11
N TYR A 293 17.66 -1.61 17.01
CA TYR A 293 17.82 -1.85 18.45
C TYR A 293 16.54 -2.47 19.05
N ILE A 294 15.36 -1.90 18.76
CA ILE A 294 14.06 -2.40 19.24
C ILE A 294 13.81 -3.84 18.77
N TYR A 295 14.13 -4.14 17.50
CA TYR A 295 13.90 -5.45 16.90
C TYR A 295 15.12 -6.39 16.93
N ARG A 296 16.19 -6.03 17.67
CA ARG A 296 17.46 -6.78 17.74
C ARG A 296 17.29 -8.28 18.04
N HIS A 297 16.41 -8.60 18.98
CA HIS A 297 16.14 -10.01 19.34
C HIS A 297 15.45 -10.76 18.20
N SER A 298 14.50 -10.13 17.53
CA SER A 298 13.78 -10.72 16.39
C SER A 298 14.68 -10.94 15.18
N LEU A 299 15.57 -10.00 14.91
CA LEU A 299 16.56 -10.09 13.83
C LEU A 299 17.58 -11.22 14.07
N ARG A 300 18.00 -11.42 15.33
CA ARG A 300 18.88 -12.54 15.69
C ARG A 300 18.23 -13.90 15.47
N LEU A 301 16.96 -14.05 15.85
CA LEU A 301 16.22 -15.30 15.63
C LEU A 301 16.07 -15.60 14.14
N PHE A 302 15.78 -14.58 13.32
CA PHE A 302 15.64 -14.71 11.87
C PHE A 302 16.98 -15.11 11.21
N LYS A 303 18.08 -14.47 11.63
CA LYS A 303 19.43 -14.82 11.16
C LYS A 303 19.78 -16.26 11.46
N ASN A 304 19.48 -16.75 12.66
CA ASN A 304 19.76 -18.12 13.08
C ASN A 304 18.90 -19.14 12.30
N GLN A 305 17.66 -18.80 11.95
CA GLN A 305 16.81 -19.66 11.11
C GLN A 305 17.34 -19.79 9.68
N ILE A 306 17.85 -18.69 9.09
CA ILE A 306 18.46 -18.73 7.75
C ILE A 306 19.76 -19.54 7.76
N LEU A 307 20.61 -19.32 8.75
CA LEU A 307 21.89 -20.04 8.86
C LEU A 307 21.71 -21.53 9.11
N ASN A 308 20.68 -21.94 9.86
CA ASN A 308 20.37 -23.36 10.07
C ASN A 308 19.75 -24.01 8.84
N LYS A 309 18.99 -23.28 8.01
CA LYS A 309 18.46 -23.82 6.75
C LYS A 309 19.55 -24.14 5.74
N ASN A 310 20.62 -23.34 5.70
CA ASN A 310 21.77 -23.57 4.82
C ASN A 310 22.70 -24.70 5.30
N LYS A 311 22.48 -25.30 6.49
CA LYS A 311 23.19 -26.49 6.96
C LYS A 311 22.58 -27.81 6.48
N TYR A 312 21.40 -27.78 5.87
CA TYR A 312 20.66 -28.95 5.39
C TYR A 312 20.45 -28.97 3.86
N ILE A 313 21.12 -28.06 3.13
CA ILE A 313 21.33 -28.11 1.67
C ILE A 313 22.81 -28.46 1.40
#